data_9ac64367614247817bf8a5977d10a0ea
#
_entry.id   9ac64367614247817bf8a5977d10a0ea
#
_cell.length_a   1.000
_cell.length_b   1.000
_cell.length_c   1.000
_cell.angle_alpha   90.00
_cell.angle_beta   90.00
_cell.angle_gamma   90.00
#
_symmetry.space_group_name_H-M   'P 1'
#
loop_
_entity.id
_entity.type
_entity.pdbx_description
1 polymer ?
#
loop_
_entity_poly.entity_id
_entity_poly.type
_entity_poly.pdbx_seq_one_letter_code
_entity_poly.pdbx_strand_id
1 'polypeptide(L)'
;MNIVVCIKQVPDTTEVKINPQTGTLIREGVPSIMNPDDKGGLEYALQLKDKYGAHVTVITMGLPQAEAILREALAMGVDRAILLTDRKLGGADTLATSSAIAGALRTMDFDLIITGRQAIDGDTAQVGPQIAEHLDLPQVSYMEDLQYNEATKTFTIKKQLEDGYQVLEMQAPCVVTALASSVQPRYMTVSGIVTAFDKEVEVWGADRINVPEEHIGKAGSPTSVFKSFPKQLKPAGQTFEVTPEEAVELIVNKLKEKHII
;
A
#
# COMPACT_ATOMS: atom_id res chain seq x y z
N MET A 1 -4.36 16.27 15.74
CA MET A 1 -4.80 15.29 14.72
C MET A 1 -3.83 14.13 14.70
N ASN A 2 -4.32 12.90 14.82
CA ASN A 2 -3.54 11.67 14.78
C ASN A 2 -3.75 10.98 13.45
N ILE A 3 -2.66 10.69 12.74
CA ILE A 3 -2.72 10.01 11.43
C ILE A 3 -1.97 8.70 11.55
N VAL A 4 -2.58 7.62 11.08
CA VAL A 4 -1.91 6.32 10.96
C VAL A 4 -1.74 5.97 9.50
N VAL A 5 -0.51 5.66 9.10
CA VAL A 5 -0.19 5.24 7.73
C VAL A 5 0.20 3.77 7.73
N CYS A 6 -0.53 2.96 7.00
CA CYS A 6 -0.18 1.55 6.79
C CYS A 6 0.80 1.46 5.62
N ILE A 7 1.97 0.87 5.85
CA ILE A 7 3.02 0.72 4.83
C ILE A 7 3.40 -0.75 4.69
N LYS A 8 3.82 -1.16 3.51
CA LYS A 8 4.24 -2.53 3.23
C LYS A 8 5.63 -2.58 2.61
N GLN A 9 6.44 -3.53 3.07
CA GLN A 9 7.68 -3.89 2.38
C GLN A 9 7.37 -4.80 1.19
N VAL A 10 7.85 -4.43 0.02
CA VAL A 10 7.65 -5.18 -1.23
C VAL A 10 8.99 -5.39 -1.93
N PRO A 11 9.14 -6.44 -2.77
CA PRO A 11 10.33 -6.61 -3.61
C PRO A 11 10.48 -5.45 -4.60
N ASP A 12 11.72 -4.97 -4.78
CA ASP A 12 12.08 -3.94 -5.77
C ASP A 12 12.35 -4.57 -7.14
N THR A 13 11.42 -5.34 -7.64
CA THR A 13 11.52 -5.97 -8.95
C THR A 13 10.18 -6.50 -9.43
N THR A 14 9.96 -6.42 -10.74
CA THR A 14 8.86 -7.10 -11.43
C THR A 14 9.20 -8.56 -11.77
N GLU A 15 10.47 -8.96 -11.67
CA GLU A 15 10.94 -10.31 -11.90
C GLU A 15 11.08 -11.06 -10.58
N VAL A 16 10.02 -11.71 -10.17
CA VAL A 16 10.04 -12.57 -8.98
C VAL A 16 10.40 -14.00 -9.38
N LYS A 17 11.38 -14.58 -8.68
CA LYS A 17 11.71 -15.99 -8.79
C LYS A 17 10.81 -16.80 -7.88
N ILE A 18 10.22 -17.86 -8.42
CA ILE A 18 9.38 -18.78 -7.66
C ILE A 18 10.20 -20.03 -7.36
N ASN A 19 10.18 -20.47 -6.10
CA ASN A 19 10.74 -21.75 -5.71
C ASN A 19 9.91 -22.88 -6.36
N PRO A 20 10.50 -23.70 -7.24
CA PRO A 20 9.76 -24.72 -7.98
C PRO A 20 9.23 -25.84 -7.10
N GLN A 21 9.78 -26.02 -5.89
CA GLN A 21 9.39 -27.08 -4.97
C GLN A 21 8.24 -26.65 -4.04
N THR A 22 8.24 -25.39 -3.59
CA THR A 22 7.27 -24.88 -2.60
C THR A 22 6.21 -23.98 -3.21
N GLY A 23 6.41 -23.52 -4.45
CA GLY A 23 5.52 -22.54 -5.09
C GLY A 23 5.54 -21.15 -4.45
N THR A 24 6.49 -20.89 -3.54
CA THR A 24 6.62 -19.61 -2.84
C THR A 24 7.62 -18.70 -3.54
N LEU A 25 7.45 -17.39 -3.36
CA LEU A 25 8.40 -16.38 -3.83
C LEU A 25 9.76 -16.56 -3.13
N ILE A 26 10.84 -16.62 -3.92
CA ILE A 26 12.21 -16.53 -3.42
C ILE A 26 12.49 -15.05 -3.18
N ARG A 27 12.51 -14.67 -1.91
CA ARG A 27 12.81 -13.27 -1.48
C ARG A 27 14.28 -13.05 -1.17
N GLU A 28 15.05 -14.11 -1.09
CA GLU A 28 16.48 -14.05 -0.78
C GLU A 28 17.27 -13.40 -1.93
N GLY A 29 18.04 -12.35 -1.61
CA GLY A 29 18.84 -11.61 -2.58
C GLY A 29 18.07 -10.60 -3.45
N VAL A 30 16.77 -10.41 -3.23
CA VAL A 30 15.96 -9.37 -3.90
C VAL A 30 15.91 -8.13 -3.01
N PRO A 31 16.37 -6.96 -3.47
CA PRO A 31 16.18 -5.71 -2.76
C PRO A 31 14.69 -5.49 -2.43
N SER A 32 14.42 -4.94 -1.27
CA SER A 32 13.05 -4.63 -0.86
C SER A 32 12.92 -3.14 -0.58
N ILE A 33 11.78 -2.58 -0.95
CA ILE A 33 11.45 -1.16 -0.79
C ILE A 33 10.14 -0.98 -0.05
N MET A 34 9.86 0.23 0.42
CA MET A 34 8.51 0.64 0.79
C MET A 34 7.63 0.68 -0.46
N ASN A 35 6.43 0.09 -0.38
CA ASN A 35 5.49 0.11 -1.51
C ASN A 35 5.24 1.56 -1.99
N PRO A 36 5.34 1.86 -3.31
CA PRO A 36 5.25 3.22 -3.82
C PRO A 36 3.95 3.95 -3.48
N ASP A 37 2.79 3.28 -3.56
CA ASP A 37 1.51 3.88 -3.20
C ASP A 37 1.46 4.23 -1.69
N ASP A 38 2.04 3.39 -0.82
CA ASP A 38 2.13 3.66 0.63
C ASP A 38 3.06 4.84 0.91
N LYS A 39 4.17 4.96 0.17
CA LYS A 39 5.11 6.08 0.29
C LYS A 39 4.47 7.41 -0.14
N GLY A 40 3.60 7.38 -1.15
CA GLY A 40 2.75 8.52 -1.52
C GLY A 40 1.77 8.88 -0.39
N GLY A 41 1.12 7.89 0.19
CA GLY A 41 0.24 8.08 1.35
C GLY A 41 0.97 8.68 2.55
N LEU A 42 2.20 8.21 2.81
CA LEU A 42 3.05 8.76 3.86
C LEU A 42 3.39 10.24 3.63
N GLU A 43 3.66 10.64 2.40
CA GLU A 43 3.92 12.05 2.08
C GLU A 43 2.71 12.94 2.40
N TYR A 44 1.48 12.52 2.07
CA TYR A 44 0.28 13.27 2.46
C TYR A 44 0.17 13.43 3.99
N ALA A 45 0.46 12.38 4.76
CA ALA A 45 0.48 12.47 6.21
C ALA A 45 1.53 13.47 6.71
N LEU A 46 2.72 13.47 6.13
CA LEU A 46 3.80 14.39 6.49
C LEU A 46 3.50 15.84 6.09
N GLN A 47 2.81 16.08 4.97
CA GLN A 47 2.32 17.43 4.61
C GLN A 47 1.28 17.94 5.62
N LEU A 48 0.37 17.08 6.08
CA LEU A 48 -0.57 17.44 7.14
C LEU A 48 0.14 17.71 8.47
N LYS A 49 1.20 16.94 8.77
CA LYS A 49 2.06 17.20 9.93
C LYS A 49 2.74 18.58 9.86
N ASP A 50 3.35 18.89 8.71
CA ASP A 50 4.04 20.16 8.51
C ASP A 50 3.09 21.36 8.63
N LYS A 51 1.87 21.22 8.14
CA LYS A 51 0.90 22.31 8.09
C LYS A 51 0.08 22.48 9.37
N TYR A 52 -0.28 21.37 10.01
CA TYR A 52 -1.24 21.34 11.13
C TYR A 52 -0.69 20.72 12.42
N GLY A 53 0.59 20.34 12.46
CA GLY A 53 1.20 19.70 13.63
C GLY A 53 0.61 18.31 13.92
N ALA A 54 0.18 17.57 12.90
CA ALA A 54 -0.34 16.23 13.08
C ALA A 54 0.71 15.28 13.65
N HIS A 55 0.29 14.34 14.49
CA HIS A 55 1.12 13.24 14.95
C HIS A 55 0.96 12.07 13.97
N VAL A 56 2.08 11.62 13.37
CA VAL A 56 2.08 10.57 12.33
C VAL A 56 2.67 9.29 12.88
N THR A 57 1.87 8.24 12.88
CA THR A 57 2.29 6.86 13.20
C THR A 57 2.32 6.03 11.93
N VAL A 58 3.37 5.25 11.72
CA VAL A 58 3.40 4.22 10.67
C VAL A 58 3.26 2.84 11.27
N ILE A 59 2.51 1.97 10.59
CA ILE A 59 2.36 0.55 10.95
C ILE A 59 2.62 -0.33 9.74
N THR A 60 3.36 -1.42 9.93
CA THR A 60 3.52 -2.47 8.92
C THR A 60 3.28 -3.84 9.54
N MET A 61 2.58 -4.72 8.84
CA MET A 61 2.50 -6.14 9.18
C MET A 61 3.48 -6.91 8.27
N GLY A 62 4.48 -7.53 8.87
CA GLY A 62 5.50 -8.20 8.08
C GLY A 62 6.50 -9.01 8.89
N LEU A 63 7.51 -9.51 8.19
CA LEU A 63 8.66 -10.16 8.80
C LEU A 63 9.52 -9.12 9.54
N PRO A 64 10.39 -9.54 10.50
CA PRO A 64 11.26 -8.61 11.24
C PRO A 64 12.09 -7.68 10.35
N GLN A 65 12.49 -8.13 9.16
CA GLN A 65 13.22 -7.30 8.18
C GLN A 65 12.45 -6.09 7.66
N ALA A 66 11.12 -6.06 7.80
CA ALA A 66 10.30 -4.90 7.46
C ALA A 66 10.58 -3.69 8.35
N GLU A 67 11.36 -3.84 9.43
CA GLU A 67 11.88 -2.71 10.19
C GLU A 67 12.62 -1.71 9.30
N ALA A 68 13.24 -2.14 8.20
CA ALA A 68 13.97 -1.27 7.30
C ALA A 68 13.10 -0.13 6.73
N ILE A 69 11.87 -0.42 6.29
CA ILE A 69 10.95 0.61 5.78
C ILE A 69 10.38 1.50 6.89
N LEU A 70 10.29 1.00 8.12
CA LEU A 70 9.92 1.80 9.28
C LEU A 70 11.03 2.80 9.63
N ARG A 71 12.31 2.38 9.55
CA ARG A 71 13.46 3.29 9.71
C ARG A 71 13.50 4.35 8.61
N GLU A 72 13.18 3.98 7.36
CA GLU A 72 13.02 4.93 6.27
C GLU A 72 11.92 5.97 6.60
N ALA A 73 10.74 5.53 7.03
CA ALA A 73 9.65 6.43 7.42
C ALA A 73 10.03 7.35 8.59
N LEU A 74 10.72 6.83 9.62
CA LEU A 74 11.24 7.64 10.71
C LEU A 74 12.25 8.70 10.23
N ALA A 75 13.10 8.36 9.26
CA ALA A 75 14.04 9.29 8.63
C ALA A 75 13.34 10.35 7.75
N MET A 76 12.16 10.03 7.20
CA MET A 76 11.31 10.99 6.48
C MET A 76 10.59 11.96 7.42
N GLY A 77 10.46 11.65 8.71
CA GLY A 77 9.93 12.57 9.70
C GLY A 77 8.71 12.10 10.48
N VAL A 78 8.36 10.80 10.46
CA VAL A 78 7.28 10.26 11.29
C VAL A 78 7.65 10.26 12.78
N ASP A 79 6.63 10.28 13.64
CA ASP A 79 6.80 10.34 15.09
C ASP A 79 6.94 8.96 15.71
N ARG A 80 6.18 7.99 15.22
CA ARG A 80 6.04 6.66 15.81
C ARG A 80 6.01 5.57 14.74
N ALA A 81 6.65 4.43 15.01
CA ALA A 81 6.71 3.30 14.08
C ALA A 81 6.38 1.99 14.78
N ILE A 82 5.51 1.18 14.18
CA ILE A 82 5.01 -0.08 14.74
C ILE A 82 5.25 -1.20 13.73
N LEU A 83 5.95 -2.24 14.15
CA LEU A 83 6.10 -3.49 13.44
C LEU A 83 5.17 -4.54 14.04
N LEU A 84 4.11 -4.89 13.32
CA LEU A 84 3.24 -5.99 13.67
C LEU A 84 3.82 -7.29 13.08
N THR A 85 4.38 -8.14 13.94
CA THR A 85 5.08 -9.36 13.51
C THR A 85 4.86 -10.48 14.50
N ASP A 86 4.37 -11.62 14.00
CA ASP A 86 4.17 -12.86 14.72
C ASP A 86 4.12 -14.02 13.73
N ARG A 87 4.53 -15.21 14.11
CA ARG A 87 4.37 -16.42 13.28
C ARG A 87 2.91 -16.74 13.00
N LYS A 88 2.00 -16.40 13.92
CA LYS A 88 0.55 -16.57 13.78
C LYS A 88 -0.05 -15.71 12.67
N LEU A 89 0.61 -14.61 12.28
CA LEU A 89 0.18 -13.72 11.21
C LEU A 89 0.64 -14.21 9.82
N GLY A 90 1.52 -15.21 9.78
CA GLY A 90 2.10 -15.72 8.55
C GLY A 90 1.07 -16.38 7.63
N GLY A 91 1.23 -16.18 6.30
CA GLY A 91 0.37 -16.79 5.27
C GLY A 91 -1.03 -16.17 5.16
N ALA A 92 -1.22 -14.98 5.73
CA ALA A 92 -2.47 -14.22 5.64
C ALA A 92 -2.77 -13.80 4.20
N ASP A 93 -4.03 -13.95 3.78
CA ASP A 93 -4.59 -13.26 2.62
C ASP A 93 -5.01 -11.82 2.97
N THR A 94 -5.72 -11.13 2.09
CA THR A 94 -6.13 -9.74 2.31
C THR A 94 -7.11 -9.61 3.48
N LEU A 95 -8.01 -10.57 3.68
CA LEU A 95 -8.98 -10.55 4.76
C LEU A 95 -8.31 -10.72 6.12
N ALA A 96 -7.47 -11.74 6.27
CA ALA A 96 -6.74 -11.98 7.51
C ALA A 96 -5.73 -10.86 7.82
N THR A 97 -5.11 -10.27 6.78
CA THR A 97 -4.22 -9.11 6.90
C THR A 97 -4.96 -7.88 7.40
N SER A 98 -6.08 -7.53 6.77
CA SER A 98 -6.89 -6.37 7.17
C SER A 98 -7.50 -6.53 8.56
N SER A 99 -7.92 -7.75 8.93
CA SER A 99 -8.41 -8.09 10.27
C SER A 99 -7.34 -7.84 11.34
N ALA A 100 -6.10 -8.32 11.11
CA ALA A 100 -5.00 -8.13 12.03
C ALA A 100 -4.62 -6.66 12.19
N ILE A 101 -4.51 -5.91 11.08
CA ILE A 101 -4.20 -4.47 11.10
C ILE A 101 -5.32 -3.69 11.77
N ALA A 102 -6.59 -3.96 11.45
CA ALA A 102 -7.73 -3.31 12.11
C ALA A 102 -7.76 -3.60 13.61
N GLY A 103 -7.39 -4.83 14.03
CA GLY A 103 -7.23 -5.18 15.43
C GLY A 103 -6.17 -4.32 16.14
N ALA A 104 -5.05 -4.08 15.50
CA ALA A 104 -4.02 -3.16 16.02
C ALA A 104 -4.54 -1.71 16.09
N LEU A 105 -5.21 -1.25 15.04
CA LEU A 105 -5.76 0.10 14.94
C LEU A 105 -6.81 0.39 16.02
N ARG A 106 -7.63 -0.59 16.41
CA ARG A 106 -8.60 -0.43 17.52
C ARG A 106 -7.97 -0.11 18.88
N THR A 107 -6.67 -0.32 19.03
CA THR A 107 -5.93 -0.01 20.27
C THR A 107 -5.29 1.38 20.25
N MET A 108 -5.52 2.17 19.21
CA MET A 108 -4.93 3.49 19.00
C MET A 108 -5.99 4.54 18.71
N ASP A 109 -5.68 5.80 19.04
CA ASP A 109 -6.48 6.95 18.63
C ASP A 109 -6.02 7.44 17.26
N PHE A 110 -6.97 7.68 16.35
CA PHE A 110 -6.70 8.21 15.03
C PHE A 110 -7.86 9.07 14.52
N ASP A 111 -7.54 10.07 13.71
CA ASP A 111 -8.47 10.89 12.94
C ASP A 111 -8.48 10.51 11.46
N LEU A 112 -7.35 9.98 10.97
CA LEU A 112 -7.20 9.57 9.59
C LEU A 112 -6.31 8.32 9.50
N ILE A 113 -6.76 7.34 8.72
CA ILE A 113 -5.96 6.19 8.30
C ILE A 113 -5.66 6.34 6.81
N ILE A 114 -4.39 6.25 6.45
CA ILE A 114 -3.94 6.27 5.06
C ILE A 114 -3.29 4.94 4.72
N THR A 115 -3.68 4.34 3.62
CA THR A 115 -3.00 3.20 3.00
C THR A 115 -2.61 3.56 1.57
N GLY A 116 -1.70 2.84 0.95
CA GLY A 116 -1.61 2.85 -0.51
C GLY A 116 -2.85 2.23 -1.14
N ARG A 117 -3.12 2.54 -2.40
CA ARG A 117 -4.19 1.88 -3.16
C ARG A 117 -4.00 0.37 -3.19
N GLN A 118 -2.78 -0.08 -3.47
CA GLN A 118 -2.42 -1.50 -3.55
C GLN A 118 -0.93 -1.71 -3.33
N ALA A 119 -0.53 -2.93 -3.04
CA ALA A 119 0.87 -3.35 -3.01
C ALA A 119 1.27 -3.89 -4.39
N ILE A 120 2.43 -3.48 -4.92
CA ILE A 120 2.91 -3.85 -6.26
C ILE A 120 3.22 -5.35 -6.43
N ASP A 121 3.35 -6.09 -5.33
CA ASP A 121 3.61 -7.53 -5.33
C ASP A 121 2.33 -8.39 -5.37
N GLY A 122 1.17 -7.83 -4.98
CA GLY A 122 -0.08 -8.57 -4.87
C GLY A 122 -1.23 -8.00 -5.71
N ASP A 123 -1.21 -6.72 -6.04
CA ASP A 123 -2.16 -6.00 -6.90
C ASP A 123 -3.65 -6.19 -6.56
N THR A 124 -4.00 -6.41 -5.29
CA THR A 124 -5.39 -6.71 -4.90
C THR A 124 -6.24 -5.48 -4.65
N ALA A 125 -5.66 -4.36 -4.21
CA ALA A 125 -6.34 -3.12 -3.82
C ALA A 125 -7.48 -3.31 -2.79
N GLN A 126 -7.37 -4.31 -1.90
CA GLN A 126 -8.44 -4.73 -0.99
C GLN A 126 -8.19 -4.33 0.47
N VAL A 127 -6.92 -4.32 0.93
CA VAL A 127 -6.61 -4.20 2.36
C VAL A 127 -7.11 -2.88 2.96
N GLY A 128 -6.91 -1.75 2.28
CA GLY A 128 -7.39 -0.44 2.74
C GLY A 128 -8.90 -0.40 2.96
N PRO A 129 -9.72 -0.71 1.93
CA PRO A 129 -11.17 -0.79 2.06
C PRO A 129 -11.65 -1.81 3.12
N GLN A 130 -11.00 -2.96 3.24
CA GLN A 130 -11.33 -3.95 4.27
C GLN A 130 -11.02 -3.45 5.69
N ILE A 131 -9.92 -2.69 5.88
CA ILE A 131 -9.64 -2.04 7.17
C ILE A 131 -10.78 -1.09 7.54
N ALA A 132 -11.26 -0.28 6.58
CA ALA A 132 -12.37 0.63 6.80
C ALA A 132 -13.64 -0.11 7.23
N GLU A 133 -13.98 -1.22 6.56
CA GLU A 133 -15.12 -2.05 6.89
C GLU A 133 -14.99 -2.69 8.28
N HIS A 134 -13.81 -3.25 8.61
CA HIS A 134 -13.55 -3.80 9.93
C HIS A 134 -13.67 -2.78 11.07
N LEU A 135 -13.44 -1.50 10.79
CA LEU A 135 -13.51 -0.41 11.76
C LEU A 135 -14.84 0.36 11.72
N ASP A 136 -15.75 0.00 10.82
CA ASP A 136 -17.01 0.72 10.56
C ASP A 136 -16.77 2.21 10.25
N LEU A 137 -15.80 2.49 9.35
CA LEU A 137 -15.39 3.84 8.99
C LEU A 137 -15.72 4.17 7.53
N PRO A 138 -16.09 5.43 7.25
CA PRO A 138 -16.19 5.90 5.87
C PRO A 138 -14.82 5.87 5.19
N GLN A 139 -14.80 5.57 3.88
CA GLN A 139 -13.55 5.49 3.13
C GLN A 139 -13.66 6.10 1.73
N VAL A 140 -12.53 6.61 1.22
CA VAL A 140 -12.36 6.99 -0.19
C VAL A 140 -11.10 6.30 -0.74
N SER A 141 -11.31 5.52 -1.80
CA SER A 141 -10.21 4.88 -2.54
C SER A 141 -9.72 5.77 -3.69
N TYR A 142 -8.47 5.53 -4.15
CA TYR A 142 -7.87 6.22 -5.30
C TYR A 142 -7.73 7.73 -5.09
N MET A 143 -7.26 8.14 -3.92
CA MET A 143 -7.04 9.54 -3.58
C MET A 143 -5.88 10.14 -4.37
N GLU A 144 -6.15 11.27 -5.03
CA GLU A 144 -5.16 12.10 -5.75
C GLU A 144 -4.78 13.39 -5.01
N ASP A 145 -5.65 13.91 -4.14
CA ASP A 145 -5.41 15.12 -3.36
C ASP A 145 -6.18 15.05 -2.03
N LEU A 146 -5.61 15.66 -1.00
CA LEU A 146 -6.13 15.65 0.36
C LEU A 146 -5.95 17.03 1.00
N GLN A 147 -7.06 17.62 1.43
CA GLN A 147 -7.07 18.86 2.17
C GLN A 147 -7.83 18.68 3.48
N TYR A 148 -7.39 19.36 4.54
CA TYR A 148 -8.04 19.32 5.85
C TYR A 148 -8.56 20.70 6.25
N ASN A 149 -9.76 20.73 6.77
CA ASN A 149 -10.39 21.92 7.36
C ASN A 149 -10.43 21.75 8.87
N GLU A 150 -9.63 22.54 9.60
CA GLU A 150 -9.55 22.48 11.07
C GLU A 150 -10.85 22.93 11.76
N ALA A 151 -11.59 23.88 11.16
CA ALA A 151 -12.80 24.43 11.77
C ALA A 151 -13.94 23.40 11.79
N THR A 152 -14.07 22.61 10.73
CA THR A 152 -15.12 21.59 10.57
C THR A 152 -14.65 20.17 10.90
N LYS A 153 -13.32 19.97 11.04
CA LYS A 153 -12.67 18.65 11.18
C LYS A 153 -13.04 17.70 10.03
N THR A 154 -13.13 18.23 8.82
CA THR A 154 -13.43 17.48 7.60
C THR A 154 -12.23 17.41 6.66
N PHE A 155 -12.18 16.33 5.89
CA PHE A 155 -11.23 16.12 4.82
C PHE A 155 -11.92 16.32 3.48
N THR A 156 -11.38 17.17 2.61
CA THR A 156 -11.77 17.27 1.21
C THR A 156 -10.82 16.40 0.40
N ILE A 157 -11.35 15.42 -0.30
CA ILE A 157 -10.58 14.38 -0.99
C ILE A 157 -10.93 14.38 -2.47
N LYS A 158 -9.92 14.48 -3.32
CA LYS A 158 -10.05 14.28 -4.75
C LYS A 158 -9.79 12.82 -5.08
N LYS A 159 -10.82 12.14 -5.58
CA LYS A 159 -10.79 10.73 -5.99
C LYS A 159 -10.63 10.63 -7.48
N GLN A 160 -9.66 9.84 -7.96
CA GLN A 160 -9.49 9.51 -9.37
C GLN A 160 -10.60 8.56 -9.86
N LEU A 161 -11.09 8.80 -11.07
CA LEU A 161 -11.95 7.91 -11.85
C LEU A 161 -11.32 7.69 -13.24
N GLU A 162 -11.88 6.77 -14.04
CA GLU A 162 -11.38 6.51 -15.40
C GLU A 162 -11.49 7.75 -16.29
N ASP A 163 -12.62 8.47 -16.23
CA ASP A 163 -12.94 9.62 -17.12
C ASP A 163 -12.90 10.97 -16.39
N GLY A 164 -12.24 11.06 -15.23
CA GLY A 164 -12.19 12.30 -14.48
C GLY A 164 -11.95 12.11 -12.99
N TYR A 165 -12.61 12.91 -12.17
CA TYR A 165 -12.45 12.84 -10.71
C TYR A 165 -13.74 13.21 -9.98
N GLN A 166 -13.82 12.81 -8.72
CA GLN A 166 -14.82 13.29 -7.77
C GLN A 166 -14.14 14.05 -6.63
N VAL A 167 -14.80 15.08 -6.14
CA VAL A 167 -14.41 15.77 -4.90
C VAL A 167 -15.41 15.40 -3.82
N LEU A 168 -14.91 14.81 -2.75
CA LEU A 168 -15.71 14.28 -1.65
C LEU A 168 -15.30 14.97 -0.35
N GLU A 169 -16.25 15.23 0.52
CA GLU A 169 -15.99 15.68 1.89
C GLU A 169 -16.30 14.56 2.86
N MET A 170 -15.35 14.25 3.75
CA MET A 170 -15.52 13.25 4.79
C MET A 170 -15.19 13.81 6.16
N GLN A 171 -15.94 13.39 7.15
CA GLN A 171 -15.68 13.70 8.56
C GLN A 171 -14.69 12.69 9.15
N ALA A 172 -13.81 13.17 10.03
CA ALA A 172 -12.95 12.28 10.81
C ALA A 172 -13.79 11.49 11.86
N PRO A 173 -13.41 10.23 12.22
CA PRO A 173 -12.32 9.47 11.64
C PRO A 173 -12.70 8.81 10.29
N CYS A 174 -11.73 8.65 9.39
CA CYS A 174 -11.96 8.06 8.08
C CYS A 174 -10.72 7.35 7.51
N VAL A 175 -10.90 6.60 6.42
CA VAL A 175 -9.83 5.86 5.73
C VAL A 175 -9.70 6.36 4.29
N VAL A 176 -8.47 6.53 3.81
CA VAL A 176 -8.20 6.85 2.40
C VAL A 176 -7.14 5.93 1.82
N THR A 177 -7.23 5.65 0.52
CA THR A 177 -6.17 4.93 -0.20
C THR A 177 -5.51 5.83 -1.24
N ALA A 178 -4.19 6.01 -1.13
CA ALA A 178 -3.41 6.98 -1.89
C ALA A 178 -2.83 6.36 -3.18
N LEU A 179 -2.64 7.20 -4.18
CA LEU A 179 -1.95 6.87 -5.43
C LEU A 179 -0.51 7.41 -5.41
N ALA A 180 0.46 6.58 -5.79
CA ALA A 180 1.87 7.00 -5.89
C ALA A 180 2.08 8.16 -6.89
N SER A 181 1.27 8.21 -7.95
CA SER A 181 1.38 9.22 -9.01
C SER A 181 0.91 10.61 -8.59
N SER A 182 0.20 10.73 -7.47
CA SER A 182 -0.49 11.95 -7.07
C SER A 182 0.40 12.94 -6.30
N VAL A 183 1.50 12.49 -5.73
CA VAL A 183 2.40 13.31 -4.92
C VAL A 183 3.85 12.83 -5.05
N GLN A 184 4.79 13.78 -4.98
CA GLN A 184 6.22 13.45 -4.95
C GLN A 184 6.68 13.27 -3.50
N PRO A 185 6.99 12.04 -3.03
CA PRO A 185 7.48 11.83 -1.68
C PRO A 185 8.80 12.56 -1.44
N ARG A 186 8.93 13.14 -0.25
CA ARG A 186 10.17 13.79 0.18
C ARG A 186 11.30 12.79 0.35
N TYR A 187 12.54 13.26 0.20
CA TYR A 187 13.72 12.48 0.57
C TYR A 187 13.94 12.49 2.08
N MET A 188 14.58 11.45 2.57
CA MET A 188 15.13 11.43 3.93
C MET A 188 16.17 12.54 4.09
N THR A 189 16.16 13.25 5.21
CA THR A 189 17.26 14.20 5.53
C THR A 189 18.44 13.45 6.14
N VAL A 190 19.65 14.02 6.02
CA VAL A 190 20.85 13.40 6.64
C VAL A 190 20.67 13.27 8.16
N SER A 191 20.16 14.30 8.82
CA SER A 191 19.83 14.23 10.25
C SER A 191 18.76 13.20 10.55
N GLY A 192 17.72 13.11 9.72
CA GLY A 192 16.65 12.12 9.83
C GLY A 192 17.18 10.67 9.76
N ILE A 193 18.10 10.40 8.85
CA ILE A 193 18.73 9.06 8.72
C ILE A 193 19.51 8.71 9.99
N VAL A 194 20.30 9.65 10.53
CA VAL A 194 21.08 9.42 11.77
C VAL A 194 20.14 9.20 12.95
N THR A 195 19.16 10.09 13.16
CA THR A 195 18.28 10.01 14.33
C THR A 195 17.19 8.93 14.23
N ALA A 196 16.94 8.37 13.06
CA ALA A 196 15.98 7.27 12.90
C ALA A 196 16.36 6.03 13.72
N PHE A 197 17.66 5.82 13.97
CA PHE A 197 18.15 4.69 14.77
C PHE A 197 18.07 4.95 16.27
N ASP A 198 17.95 6.19 16.71
CA ASP A 198 17.74 6.57 18.12
C ASP A 198 16.27 6.43 18.54
N LYS A 199 15.35 6.38 17.56
CA LYS A 199 13.92 6.20 17.81
C LYS A 199 13.57 4.72 17.98
N GLU A 200 12.64 4.43 18.89
CA GLU A 200 12.12 3.08 19.07
C GLU A 200 11.22 2.67 17.89
N VAL A 201 11.37 1.44 17.43
CA VAL A 201 10.39 0.73 16.61
C VAL A 201 9.68 -0.25 17.53
N GLU A 202 8.40 0.01 17.79
CA GLU A 202 7.60 -0.86 18.64
C GLU A 202 7.31 -2.17 17.90
N VAL A 203 7.56 -3.29 18.57
CA VAL A 203 7.27 -4.63 18.02
C VAL A 203 6.02 -5.18 18.71
N TRP A 204 4.99 -5.43 17.93
CA TRP A 204 3.72 -5.96 18.39
C TRP A 204 3.49 -7.37 17.87
N GLY A 205 3.12 -8.29 18.77
CA GLY A 205 2.69 -9.65 18.44
C GLY A 205 1.16 -9.75 18.26
N ALA A 206 0.71 -10.96 17.94
CA ALA A 206 -0.71 -11.28 17.81
C ALA A 206 -1.50 -11.10 19.12
N ASP A 207 -0.85 -11.13 20.26
CA ASP A 207 -1.41 -10.91 21.60
C ASP A 207 -1.89 -9.47 21.81
N ARG A 208 -1.36 -8.51 21.07
CA ARG A 208 -1.72 -7.08 21.19
C ARG A 208 -2.87 -6.63 20.31
N ILE A 209 -3.29 -7.42 19.32
CA ILE A 209 -4.28 -6.99 18.33
C ILE A 209 -5.72 -7.34 18.69
N ASN A 210 -5.96 -8.13 19.73
CA ASN A 210 -7.28 -8.55 20.21
C ASN A 210 -8.22 -9.06 19.09
N VAL A 211 -7.67 -9.93 18.23
CA VAL A 211 -8.40 -10.60 17.15
C VAL A 211 -8.31 -12.12 17.39
N PRO A 212 -9.42 -12.86 17.28
CA PRO A 212 -9.41 -14.32 17.41
C PRO A 212 -8.44 -14.97 16.42
N GLU A 213 -7.77 -16.06 16.83
CA GLU A 213 -6.77 -16.75 16.00
C GLU A 213 -7.36 -17.28 14.69
N GLU A 214 -8.64 -17.63 14.67
CA GLU A 214 -9.38 -18.06 13.48
C GLU A 214 -9.59 -16.95 12.43
N HIS A 215 -9.29 -15.68 12.76
CA HIS A 215 -9.43 -14.52 11.86
C HIS A 215 -8.08 -13.91 11.45
N ILE A 216 -6.95 -14.53 11.82
CA ILE A 216 -5.61 -14.05 11.47
C ILE A 216 -4.79 -15.12 10.78
N GLY A 217 -3.71 -14.69 10.10
CA GLY A 217 -2.77 -15.58 9.44
C GLY A 217 -3.43 -16.54 8.45
N LYS A 218 -2.83 -17.72 8.32
CA LYS A 218 -3.35 -18.76 7.41
C LYS A 218 -4.70 -19.31 7.85
N ALA A 219 -4.97 -19.35 9.15
CA ALA A 219 -6.25 -19.87 9.68
C ALA A 219 -7.41 -18.94 9.32
N GLY A 220 -7.19 -17.62 9.34
CA GLY A 220 -8.18 -16.62 9.01
C GLY A 220 -8.30 -16.30 7.50
N SER A 221 -7.57 -17.03 6.64
CA SER A 221 -7.53 -16.78 5.21
C SER A 221 -8.48 -17.70 4.45
N PRO A 222 -9.62 -17.20 3.92
CA PRO A 222 -10.52 -18.00 3.07
C PRO A 222 -9.91 -18.36 1.71
N THR A 223 -8.83 -17.70 1.30
CA THR A 223 -8.15 -17.99 0.05
C THR A 223 -6.81 -18.69 0.29
N SER A 224 -6.42 -19.53 -0.66
CA SER A 224 -5.11 -20.19 -0.65
C SER A 224 -4.52 -20.24 -2.04
N VAL A 225 -3.18 -20.13 -2.14
CA VAL A 225 -2.49 -20.29 -3.42
C VAL A 225 -2.56 -21.74 -3.86
N PHE A 226 -3.31 -22.01 -4.93
CA PHE A 226 -3.40 -23.35 -5.51
C PHE A 226 -2.16 -23.69 -6.34
N LYS A 227 -1.70 -22.75 -7.18
CA LYS A 227 -0.56 -22.95 -8.09
C LYS A 227 0.09 -21.63 -8.45
N SER A 228 1.42 -21.58 -8.43
CA SER A 228 2.22 -20.46 -8.95
C SER A 228 2.98 -20.90 -10.18
N PHE A 229 3.11 -20.02 -11.15
CA PHE A 229 3.92 -20.25 -12.36
C PHE A 229 4.51 -18.90 -12.83
N PRO A 230 5.72 -18.93 -13.43
CA PRO A 230 6.31 -17.72 -13.98
C PRO A 230 5.49 -17.23 -15.18
N LYS A 231 5.41 -15.90 -15.33
CA LYS A 231 4.78 -15.31 -16.51
C LYS A 231 5.53 -15.74 -17.76
N GLN A 232 4.82 -16.34 -18.71
CA GLN A 232 5.41 -16.65 -20.01
C GLN A 232 5.67 -15.35 -20.76
N LEU A 233 6.90 -15.23 -21.29
CA LEU A 233 7.23 -14.12 -22.18
C LEU A 233 6.33 -14.20 -23.43
N LYS A 234 5.75 -13.07 -23.81
CA LYS A 234 5.04 -12.98 -25.09
C LYS A 234 6.04 -13.29 -26.21
N PRO A 235 5.63 -14.02 -27.25
CA PRO A 235 6.45 -14.21 -28.43
C PRO A 235 6.83 -12.84 -29.03
N ALA A 236 7.97 -12.78 -29.71
CA ALA A 236 8.36 -11.57 -30.42
C ALA A 236 7.25 -11.10 -31.35
N GLY A 237 6.98 -9.80 -31.34
CA GLY A 237 6.02 -9.19 -32.24
C GLY A 237 6.48 -9.27 -33.70
N GLN A 238 5.58 -8.93 -34.62
CA GLN A 238 5.93 -8.77 -36.03
C GLN A 238 6.43 -7.34 -36.25
N THR A 239 7.55 -7.21 -36.96
CA THR A 239 8.06 -5.91 -37.41
C THR A 239 7.81 -5.80 -38.91
N PHE A 240 7.34 -4.65 -39.35
CA PHE A 240 7.06 -4.38 -40.75
C PHE A 240 7.83 -3.13 -41.18
N GLU A 241 8.55 -3.22 -42.27
CA GLU A 241 9.22 -2.09 -42.93
C GLU A 241 8.37 -1.68 -44.13
N VAL A 242 7.55 -0.66 -43.95
CA VAL A 242 6.53 -0.20 -44.94
C VAL A 242 6.48 1.33 -44.97
N THR A 243 5.90 1.90 -45.99
CA THR A 243 5.66 3.34 -46.09
C THR A 243 4.66 3.81 -45.00
N PRO A 244 4.60 5.10 -44.65
CA PRO A 244 3.60 5.61 -43.73
C PRO A 244 2.15 5.31 -44.10
N GLU A 245 1.81 5.37 -45.36
CA GLU A 245 0.47 5.10 -45.91
C GLU A 245 0.13 3.60 -45.71
N GLU A 246 1.01 2.71 -46.08
CA GLU A 246 0.86 1.25 -45.89
C GLU A 246 0.79 0.90 -44.38
N ALA A 247 1.55 1.61 -43.54
CA ALA A 247 1.51 1.39 -42.08
C ALA A 247 0.13 1.69 -41.48
N VAL A 248 -0.55 2.75 -41.95
CA VAL A 248 -1.90 3.09 -41.52
C VAL A 248 -2.90 1.98 -41.88
N GLU A 249 -2.88 1.49 -43.13
CA GLU A 249 -3.75 0.40 -43.53
C GLU A 249 -3.49 -0.88 -42.74
N LEU A 250 -2.22 -1.22 -42.52
CA LEU A 250 -1.82 -2.41 -41.77
C LEU A 250 -2.28 -2.34 -40.31
N ILE A 251 -2.11 -1.19 -39.64
CA ILE A 251 -2.57 -0.98 -38.26
C ILE A 251 -4.09 -1.09 -38.18
N VAL A 252 -4.82 -0.39 -39.04
CA VAL A 252 -6.29 -0.42 -39.09
C VAL A 252 -6.80 -1.85 -39.29
N ASN A 253 -6.21 -2.58 -40.25
CA ASN A 253 -6.62 -3.95 -40.53
C ASN A 253 -6.34 -4.88 -39.31
N LYS A 254 -5.19 -4.72 -38.67
CA LYS A 254 -4.85 -5.50 -37.44
C LYS A 254 -5.75 -5.19 -36.26
N LEU A 255 -6.22 -3.95 -36.12
CA LEU A 255 -7.17 -3.57 -35.09
C LEU A 255 -8.57 -4.15 -35.39
N LYS A 256 -9.00 -4.14 -36.67
CA LYS A 256 -10.27 -4.77 -37.13
C LYS A 256 -10.25 -6.27 -36.92
N GLU A 257 -9.15 -6.97 -37.28
CA GLU A 257 -8.98 -8.41 -37.05
C GLU A 257 -9.17 -8.79 -35.58
N LYS A 258 -8.81 -7.88 -34.65
CA LYS A 258 -8.94 -8.08 -33.22
C LYS A 258 -10.24 -7.52 -32.62
N HIS A 259 -11.14 -7.02 -33.43
CA HIS A 259 -12.39 -6.38 -33.00
C HIS A 259 -12.20 -5.23 -32.00
N ILE A 260 -11.12 -4.46 -32.14
CA ILE A 260 -10.83 -3.29 -31.29
C ILE A 260 -11.52 -2.05 -31.88
N ILE A 261 -11.62 -1.98 -33.20
CA ILE A 261 -12.33 -0.95 -33.97
C ILE A 261 -13.23 -1.59 -35.02
#